data_cab4c14af011bf195c19f64a865c23b1
#
_entry.id   cab4c14af011bf195c19f64a865c23b1
#
_cell.length_a   1.000
_cell.length_b   1.000
_cell.length_c   1.000
_cell.angle_alpha   90.00
_cell.angle_beta   90.00
_cell.angle_gamma   90.00
#
_symmetry.space_group_name_H-M   'P 1'
#
loop_
_entity.id
_entity.type
_entity.pdbx_description
1 polymer ?
#
loop_
_entity_poly.entity_id
_entity_poly.type
_entity_poly.pdbx_seq_one_letter_code
_entity_poly.pdbx_strand_id
1 'polypeptide(L)'
;NGFSVQWWLILVVSLILLTFFVFRQHRLTQPFLNLTVFKYKGFLPGMLLTGISYSGLIIATVLMPLFYQRVFHLTPLWSGLLMVPAAIFLSQLNPRAGRLLNQIGLKKLVYIGTSMMIFGYLLLSIAGTTSWLIGLLAAMLLEGGNAFIMMPAITAANNALTKDLMSHGTALITTMRQVIGAASVVVASILITYFSTTKTIGTALSQTSAWFVLVPIIGLLMTSRLQNHVSKSQMNK
;
A
#
# COMPACT_ATOMS: atom_id res chain seq x y z
N ASN A 1 -11.29 -9.53 -27.67
CA ASN A 1 -11.47 -10.83 -27.01
C ASN A 1 -12.19 -10.56 -25.70
N GLY A 2 -13.55 -10.74 -25.72
CA GLY A 2 -14.37 -10.52 -24.55
C GLY A 2 -14.07 -11.51 -23.43
N PHE A 3 -14.35 -11.11 -22.22
CA PHE A 3 -14.30 -11.98 -21.03
C PHE A 3 -15.04 -13.28 -21.34
N SER A 4 -14.34 -14.40 -21.35
CA SER A 4 -14.97 -15.70 -21.58
C SER A 4 -15.95 -16.01 -20.45
N VAL A 5 -17.00 -16.77 -20.72
CA VAL A 5 -18.01 -17.21 -19.72
C VAL A 5 -17.34 -17.80 -18.48
N GLN A 6 -16.17 -18.42 -18.63
CA GLN A 6 -15.37 -18.99 -17.54
C GLN A 6 -14.96 -17.95 -16.49
N TRP A 7 -14.57 -16.72 -16.89
CA TRP A 7 -14.21 -15.65 -15.95
C TRP A 7 -15.40 -15.18 -15.12
N TRP A 8 -16.58 -15.10 -15.74
CA TRP A 8 -17.82 -14.77 -15.04
C TRP A 8 -18.22 -15.85 -14.05
N LEU A 9 -18.09 -17.13 -14.42
CA LEU A 9 -18.35 -18.25 -13.50
C LEU A 9 -17.40 -18.22 -12.29
N ILE A 10 -16.09 -18.02 -12.51
CA ILE A 10 -15.11 -17.93 -11.42
C ILE A 10 -15.46 -16.76 -10.49
N LEU A 11 -15.83 -15.61 -11.04
CA LEU A 11 -16.20 -14.43 -10.25
C LEU A 11 -17.45 -14.70 -9.40
N VAL A 12 -18.50 -15.26 -10.00
CA VAL A 12 -19.75 -15.60 -9.30
C VAL A 12 -19.51 -16.61 -8.19
N VAL A 13 -18.78 -17.69 -8.49
CA VAL A 13 -18.43 -18.72 -7.48
C VAL A 13 -17.62 -18.11 -6.34
N SER A 14 -16.63 -17.25 -6.65
CA SER A 14 -15.82 -16.56 -5.63
C SER A 14 -16.66 -15.65 -4.73
N LEU A 15 -17.61 -14.92 -5.30
CA LEU A 15 -18.55 -14.08 -4.53
C LEU A 15 -19.47 -14.89 -3.64
N ILE A 16 -19.99 -16.03 -4.15
CA ILE A 16 -20.84 -16.94 -3.36
C ILE A 16 -20.05 -17.50 -2.17
N LEU A 17 -18.83 -18.00 -2.42
CA LEU A 17 -17.97 -18.54 -1.36
C LEU A 17 -17.59 -17.49 -0.32
N LEU A 18 -17.28 -16.27 -0.75
CA LEU A 18 -16.97 -15.16 0.15
C LEU A 18 -18.18 -14.80 1.01
N THR A 19 -19.36 -14.69 0.41
CA THR A 19 -20.61 -14.39 1.12
C THR A 19 -20.94 -15.48 2.14
N PHE A 20 -20.82 -16.75 1.72
CA PHE A 20 -21.02 -17.90 2.60
C PHE A 20 -20.01 -17.89 3.77
N PHE A 21 -18.74 -17.59 3.50
CA PHE A 21 -17.71 -17.47 4.53
C PHE A 21 -18.08 -16.39 5.55
N VAL A 22 -18.42 -15.18 5.10
CA VAL A 22 -18.80 -14.07 6.00
C VAL A 22 -20.03 -14.43 6.82
N PHE A 23 -21.06 -15.00 6.19
CA PHE A 23 -22.28 -15.41 6.89
C PHE A 23 -22.02 -16.48 7.95
N ARG A 24 -21.16 -17.47 7.64
CA ARG A 24 -20.75 -18.50 8.60
C ARG A 24 -19.97 -17.91 9.77
N GLN A 25 -19.07 -16.95 9.52
CA GLN A 25 -18.29 -16.28 10.57
C GLN A 25 -19.19 -15.58 11.61
N HIS A 26 -20.29 -14.98 11.18
CA HIS A 26 -21.24 -14.33 12.09
C HIS A 26 -22.01 -15.31 13.00
N ARG A 27 -22.08 -16.60 12.62
CA ARG A 27 -22.82 -17.63 13.39
C ARG A 27 -21.94 -18.45 14.33
N LEU A 28 -20.61 -18.33 14.23
CA LEU A 28 -19.69 -19.08 15.07
C LEU A 28 -19.54 -18.42 16.45
N THR A 29 -19.58 -19.24 17.50
CA THR A 29 -19.29 -18.79 18.87
C THR A 29 -17.82 -18.35 19.07
N GLN A 30 -16.90 -18.94 18.30
CA GLN A 30 -15.50 -18.52 18.19
C GLN A 30 -15.18 -18.25 16.71
N PRO A 31 -15.45 -17.04 16.22
CA PRO A 31 -15.20 -16.72 14.83
C PRO A 31 -13.71 -16.66 14.55
N PHE A 32 -13.28 -17.16 13.39
CA PHE A 32 -11.89 -17.06 12.93
C PHE A 32 -11.44 -15.59 12.76
N LEU A 33 -12.39 -14.73 12.37
CA LEU A 33 -12.23 -13.29 12.27
C LEU A 33 -13.31 -12.59 13.10
N ASN A 34 -12.92 -11.99 14.19
CA ASN A 34 -13.86 -11.24 15.03
C ASN A 34 -14.04 -9.81 14.50
N LEU A 35 -15.17 -9.57 13.83
CA LEU A 35 -15.48 -8.27 13.23
C LEU A 35 -15.78 -7.17 14.26
N THR A 36 -15.84 -7.48 15.53
CA THR A 36 -16.03 -6.46 16.59
C THR A 36 -14.87 -5.46 16.65
N VAL A 37 -13.71 -5.80 16.07
CA VAL A 37 -12.57 -4.87 15.92
C VAL A 37 -12.96 -3.56 15.22
N PHE A 38 -13.95 -3.58 14.32
CA PHE A 38 -14.43 -2.37 13.63
C PHE A 38 -15.19 -1.39 14.55
N LYS A 39 -15.62 -1.83 15.72
CA LYS A 39 -16.23 -0.94 16.73
C LYS A 39 -15.22 -0.02 17.39
N TYR A 40 -13.94 -0.35 17.31
CA TYR A 40 -12.87 0.45 17.88
C TYR A 40 -12.45 1.58 16.94
N LYS A 41 -12.71 2.82 17.34
CA LYS A 41 -12.57 4.04 16.48
C LYS A 41 -11.17 4.23 15.87
N GLY A 42 -10.10 3.74 16.49
CA GLY A 42 -8.72 3.84 15.99
C GLY A 42 -8.33 2.76 14.98
N PHE A 43 -9.06 1.64 14.93
CA PHE A 43 -8.69 0.48 14.12
C PHE A 43 -8.85 0.71 12.61
N LEU A 44 -10.05 1.12 12.17
CA LEU A 44 -10.36 1.29 10.75
C LEU A 44 -9.43 2.28 10.03
N PRO A 45 -9.16 3.50 10.57
CA PRO A 45 -8.23 4.42 9.94
C PRO A 45 -6.81 3.86 9.80
N GLY A 46 -6.29 3.18 10.83
CA GLY A 46 -4.99 2.54 10.76
C GLY A 46 -4.95 1.43 9.71
N MET A 47 -5.97 0.58 9.65
CA MET A 47 -6.10 -0.47 8.65
C MET A 47 -6.12 0.10 7.23
N LEU A 48 -6.89 1.16 6.96
CA LEU A 48 -6.96 1.79 5.64
C LEU A 48 -5.63 2.45 5.23
N LEU A 49 -4.94 3.10 6.18
CA LEU A 49 -3.61 3.66 5.93
C LEU A 49 -2.59 2.59 5.55
N THR A 50 -2.64 1.40 6.16
CA THR A 50 -1.76 0.30 5.77
C THR A 50 -2.08 -0.21 4.38
N GLY A 51 -3.36 -0.26 3.98
CA GLY A 51 -3.79 -0.62 2.64
C GLY A 51 -3.30 0.36 1.59
N ILE A 52 -3.43 1.67 1.84
CA ILE A 52 -2.95 2.74 0.97
C ILE A 52 -1.42 2.64 0.81
N SER A 53 -0.69 2.48 1.89
CA SER A 53 0.77 2.34 1.88
C SER A 53 1.21 1.10 1.10
N TYR A 54 0.55 -0.02 1.31
CA TYR A 54 0.85 -1.28 0.62
C TYR A 54 0.52 -1.22 -0.87
N SER A 55 -0.56 -0.52 -1.24
CA SER A 55 -0.87 -0.23 -2.64
C SER A 55 0.31 0.46 -3.33
N GLY A 56 0.87 1.48 -2.71
CA GLY A 56 2.04 2.17 -3.24
C GLY A 56 3.25 1.26 -3.40
N LEU A 57 3.54 0.42 -2.42
CA LEU A 57 4.63 -0.55 -2.48
C LEU A 57 4.44 -1.56 -3.63
N ILE A 58 3.26 -2.16 -3.73
CA ILE A 58 2.97 -3.17 -4.78
C ILE A 58 3.07 -2.55 -6.17
N ILE A 59 2.56 -1.32 -6.36
CA ILE A 59 2.66 -0.64 -7.64
C ILE A 59 4.11 -0.32 -8.00
N ALA A 60 4.93 0.14 -7.05
CA ALA A 60 6.35 0.33 -7.28
C ALA A 60 7.03 -0.98 -7.71
N THR A 61 6.70 -2.09 -7.06
CA THR A 61 7.23 -3.44 -7.39
C THR A 61 6.85 -3.88 -8.80
N VAL A 62 5.70 -3.44 -9.33
CA VAL A 62 5.27 -3.73 -10.72
C VAL A 62 5.89 -2.76 -11.72
N LEU A 63 5.84 -1.44 -11.43
CA LEU A 63 6.30 -0.42 -12.37
C LEU A 63 7.82 -0.40 -12.55
N MET A 64 8.59 -0.57 -11.47
CA MET A 64 10.06 -0.49 -11.54
C MET A 64 10.67 -1.49 -12.51
N PRO A 65 10.38 -2.80 -12.46
CA PRO A 65 10.89 -3.75 -13.45
C PRO A 65 10.48 -3.40 -14.88
N LEU A 66 9.26 -2.88 -15.07
CA LEU A 66 8.80 -2.48 -16.40
C LEU A 66 9.59 -1.29 -16.94
N PHE A 67 9.88 -0.26 -16.11
CA PHE A 67 10.76 0.83 -16.50
C PHE A 67 12.16 0.31 -16.85
N TYR A 68 12.76 -0.49 -16.00
CA TYR A 68 14.13 -0.99 -16.23
C TYR A 68 14.23 -1.88 -17.47
N GLN A 69 13.28 -2.79 -17.66
CA GLN A 69 13.35 -3.77 -18.76
C GLN A 69 12.78 -3.22 -20.08
N ARG A 70 11.67 -2.47 -20.05
CA ARG A 70 10.98 -2.02 -21.27
C ARG A 70 11.43 -0.65 -21.79
N VAL A 71 11.93 0.22 -20.90
CA VAL A 71 12.40 1.56 -21.28
C VAL A 71 13.91 1.60 -21.41
N PHE A 72 14.63 1.04 -20.43
CA PHE A 72 16.09 1.06 -20.42
C PHE A 72 16.73 -0.23 -20.98
N HIS A 73 15.92 -1.20 -21.41
CA HIS A 73 16.36 -2.47 -22.00
C HIS A 73 17.37 -3.25 -21.13
N LEU A 74 17.28 -3.08 -19.81
CA LEU A 74 18.10 -3.82 -18.87
C LEU A 74 17.65 -5.28 -18.78
N THR A 75 18.59 -6.18 -18.53
CA THR A 75 18.26 -7.59 -18.31
C THR A 75 17.45 -7.76 -17.01
N PRO A 76 16.67 -8.84 -16.88
CA PRO A 76 15.93 -9.14 -15.63
C PRO A 76 16.82 -9.17 -14.39
N LEU A 77 18.08 -9.65 -14.53
CA LEU A 77 19.05 -9.65 -13.44
C LEU A 77 19.39 -8.25 -12.97
N TRP A 78 19.75 -7.34 -13.87
CA TRP A 78 20.06 -5.95 -13.53
C TRP A 78 18.84 -5.20 -12.99
N SER A 79 17.65 -5.45 -13.57
CA SER A 79 16.39 -4.91 -13.07
C SER A 79 16.13 -5.31 -11.60
N GLY A 80 16.37 -6.59 -11.26
CA GLY A 80 16.24 -7.07 -9.88
C GLY A 80 17.30 -6.46 -8.93
N LEU A 81 18.55 -6.39 -9.37
CA LEU A 81 19.64 -5.80 -8.58
C LEU A 81 19.41 -4.32 -8.26
N LEU A 82 18.82 -3.56 -9.18
CA LEU A 82 18.46 -2.14 -8.96
C LEU A 82 17.33 -1.95 -7.95
N MET A 83 16.56 -2.98 -7.63
CA MET A 83 15.56 -2.91 -6.56
C MET A 83 16.15 -3.17 -5.17
N VAL A 84 17.34 -3.79 -5.08
CA VAL A 84 17.98 -4.14 -3.79
C VAL A 84 18.25 -2.91 -2.92
N PRO A 85 18.81 -1.78 -3.41
CA PRO A 85 19.05 -0.61 -2.58
C PRO A 85 17.76 -0.04 -1.96
N ALA A 86 16.64 -0.04 -2.69
CA ALA A 86 15.36 0.42 -2.18
C ALA A 86 14.82 -0.53 -1.08
N ALA A 87 14.96 -1.84 -1.27
CA ALA A 87 14.59 -2.84 -0.27
C ALA A 87 15.43 -2.75 1.01
N ILE A 88 16.75 -2.51 0.89
CA ILE A 88 17.65 -2.27 2.03
C ILE A 88 17.20 -0.98 2.76
N PHE A 89 16.90 0.07 2.02
CA PHE A 89 16.44 1.34 2.58
C PHE A 89 15.15 1.18 3.37
N LEU A 90 14.15 0.47 2.81
CA LEU A 90 12.92 0.08 3.50
C LEU A 90 13.21 -0.68 4.80
N SER A 91 14.06 -1.70 4.72
CA SER A 91 14.42 -2.56 5.86
C SER A 91 15.06 -1.77 7.01
N GLN A 92 15.92 -0.80 6.69
CA GLN A 92 16.55 0.07 7.69
C GLN A 92 15.60 1.11 8.28
N LEU A 93 14.64 1.61 7.50
CA LEU A 93 13.69 2.62 7.95
C LEU A 93 12.56 2.03 8.81
N ASN A 94 12.13 0.79 8.57
CA ASN A 94 11.04 0.17 9.33
C ASN A 94 11.24 0.20 10.86
N PRO A 95 12.39 -0.23 11.43
CA PRO A 95 12.60 -0.15 12.88
C PRO A 95 12.69 1.30 13.39
N ARG A 96 13.23 2.21 12.57
CA ARG A 96 13.31 3.63 12.91
C ARG A 96 11.93 4.27 12.95
N ALA A 97 11.06 3.97 11.97
CA ALA A 97 9.68 4.43 11.94
C ALA A 97 8.88 3.95 13.16
N GLY A 98 9.07 2.70 13.57
CA GLY A 98 8.47 2.18 14.80
C GLY A 98 8.89 2.93 16.06
N ARG A 99 10.17 3.28 16.19
CA ARG A 99 10.67 4.09 17.33
C ARG A 99 10.17 5.53 17.27
N LEU A 100 10.19 6.14 16.10
CA LEU A 100 9.71 7.50 15.88
C LEU A 100 8.21 7.65 16.15
N LEU A 101 7.42 6.58 16.02
CA LEU A 101 6.00 6.61 16.34
C LEU A 101 5.74 7.11 17.77
N ASN A 102 6.56 6.66 18.73
CA ASN A 102 6.43 7.07 20.14
C ASN A 102 6.92 8.51 20.39
N GLN A 103 7.77 9.05 19.53
CA GLN A 103 8.35 10.40 19.70
C GLN A 103 7.53 11.49 19.03
N ILE A 104 7.15 11.28 17.77
CA ILE A 104 6.50 12.32 16.96
C ILE A 104 5.05 12.03 16.60
N GLY A 105 4.58 10.81 16.93
CA GLY A 105 3.21 10.35 16.72
C GLY A 105 2.90 9.92 15.27
N LEU A 106 1.80 9.17 15.11
CA LEU A 106 1.37 8.59 13.83
C LEU A 106 1.16 9.66 12.74
N LYS A 107 0.49 10.75 13.08
CA LYS A 107 0.10 11.78 12.11
C LYS A 107 1.30 12.37 11.38
N LYS A 108 2.35 12.74 12.11
CA LYS A 108 3.58 13.30 11.49
C LYS A 108 4.30 12.27 10.63
N LEU A 109 4.37 11.01 11.06
CA LEU A 109 4.98 9.93 10.28
C LEU A 109 4.24 9.69 8.97
N VAL A 110 2.91 9.65 9.01
CA VAL A 110 2.11 9.49 7.79
C VAL A 110 2.29 10.67 6.85
N TYR A 111 2.39 11.90 7.36
CA TYR A 111 2.71 13.07 6.52
C TYR A 111 4.07 12.93 5.83
N ILE A 112 5.11 12.53 6.56
CA ILE A 112 6.44 12.30 5.99
C ILE A 112 6.37 11.20 4.92
N GLY A 113 5.78 10.06 5.26
CA GLY A 113 5.70 8.90 4.37
C GLY A 113 4.88 9.19 3.10
N THR A 114 3.72 9.83 3.23
CA THR A 114 2.89 10.20 2.07
C THR A 114 3.57 11.24 1.19
N SER A 115 4.27 12.22 1.77
CA SER A 115 5.06 13.19 1.00
C SER A 115 6.17 12.49 0.21
N MET A 116 6.92 11.58 0.83
CA MET A 116 7.95 10.80 0.13
C MET A 116 7.35 9.99 -1.03
N MET A 117 6.19 9.36 -0.84
CA MET A 117 5.52 8.62 -1.90
C MET A 117 5.02 9.52 -3.03
N ILE A 118 4.46 10.70 -2.72
CA ILE A 118 4.07 11.70 -3.72
C ILE A 118 5.28 12.10 -4.57
N PHE A 119 6.39 12.48 -3.93
CA PHE A 119 7.61 12.84 -4.64
C PHE A 119 8.18 11.69 -5.45
N GLY A 120 8.15 10.46 -4.94
CA GLY A 120 8.57 9.26 -5.66
C GLY A 120 7.76 9.04 -6.95
N TYR A 121 6.44 9.10 -6.87
CA TYR A 121 5.58 8.95 -8.05
C TYR A 121 5.70 10.12 -9.03
N LEU A 122 5.82 11.36 -8.54
CA LEU A 122 6.05 12.53 -9.40
C LEU A 122 7.39 12.42 -10.13
N LEU A 123 8.45 12.05 -9.42
CA LEU A 123 9.77 11.85 -10.00
C LEU A 123 9.74 10.78 -11.10
N LEU A 124 9.04 9.67 -10.86
CA LEU A 124 8.87 8.60 -11.81
C LEU A 124 8.03 9.02 -13.02
N SER A 125 7.00 9.84 -12.81
CA SER A 125 6.14 10.37 -13.86
C SER A 125 6.86 11.36 -14.79
N ILE A 126 7.69 12.25 -14.23
CA ILE A 126 8.31 13.36 -15.00
C ILE A 126 9.63 12.90 -15.63
N ALA A 127 10.45 12.19 -14.89
CA ALA A 127 11.83 11.92 -15.26
C ALA A 127 12.20 10.42 -15.28
N GLY A 128 11.26 9.53 -15.01
CA GLY A 128 11.51 8.09 -14.92
C GLY A 128 11.98 7.48 -16.25
N THR A 129 11.69 8.10 -17.38
CA THR A 129 12.15 7.66 -18.71
C THR A 129 13.51 8.24 -19.11
N THR A 130 14.06 9.17 -18.31
CA THR A 130 15.31 9.87 -18.65
C THR A 130 16.54 9.09 -18.21
N SER A 131 16.49 8.47 -17.00
CA SER A 131 17.63 7.74 -16.45
C SER A 131 17.16 6.66 -15.46
N TRP A 132 17.78 5.49 -15.51
CA TRP A 132 17.54 4.41 -14.56
C TRP A 132 17.89 4.81 -13.10
N LEU A 133 18.85 5.75 -12.91
CA LEU A 133 19.18 6.29 -11.59
C LEU A 133 17.99 7.05 -10.97
N ILE A 134 17.23 7.78 -11.79
CA ILE A 134 16.02 8.46 -11.33
C ILE A 134 14.97 7.45 -10.89
N GLY A 135 14.84 6.35 -11.64
CA GLY A 135 13.99 5.22 -11.24
C GLY A 135 14.41 4.64 -9.88
N LEU A 136 15.71 4.48 -9.65
CA LEU A 136 16.23 4.01 -8.35
C LEU A 136 15.89 4.97 -7.21
N LEU A 137 16.10 6.28 -7.40
CA LEU A 137 15.75 7.28 -6.40
C LEU A 137 14.24 7.30 -6.12
N ALA A 138 13.43 7.20 -7.16
CA ALA A 138 11.98 7.10 -7.02
C ALA A 138 11.58 5.86 -6.22
N ALA A 139 12.17 4.69 -6.51
CA ALA A 139 11.94 3.46 -5.75
C ALA A 139 12.32 3.63 -4.27
N MET A 140 13.47 4.24 -3.96
CA MET A 140 13.87 4.51 -2.57
C MET A 140 12.89 5.45 -1.85
N LEU A 141 12.36 6.46 -2.52
CA LEU A 141 11.35 7.36 -1.95
C LEU A 141 10.02 6.63 -1.70
N LEU A 142 9.58 5.77 -2.61
CA LEU A 142 8.35 4.99 -2.46
C LEU A 142 8.47 3.98 -1.32
N GLU A 143 9.56 3.23 -1.26
CA GLU A 143 9.84 2.26 -0.21
C GLU A 143 10.06 2.93 1.16
N GLY A 144 10.80 4.04 1.19
CA GLY A 144 10.99 4.84 2.40
C GLY A 144 9.67 5.42 2.91
N GLY A 145 8.84 5.94 2.01
CA GLY A 145 7.50 6.42 2.35
C GLY A 145 6.62 5.32 2.94
N ASN A 146 6.67 4.12 2.35
CA ASN A 146 5.97 2.95 2.87
C ASN A 146 6.42 2.59 4.30
N ALA A 147 7.73 2.63 4.59
CA ALA A 147 8.24 2.35 5.93
C ALA A 147 7.66 3.29 7.00
N PHE A 148 7.54 4.58 6.68
CA PHE A 148 7.00 5.58 7.61
C PHE A 148 5.48 5.51 7.81
N ILE A 149 4.76 4.81 6.95
CA ILE A 149 3.31 4.65 7.07
C ILE A 149 2.96 3.28 7.62
N MET A 150 3.45 2.20 7.00
CA MET A 150 2.95 0.85 7.17
C MET A 150 3.11 0.36 8.60
N MET A 151 4.33 0.33 9.14
CA MET A 151 4.58 -0.18 10.49
C MET A 151 3.93 0.67 11.58
N PRO A 152 4.05 2.02 11.56
CA PRO A 152 3.34 2.88 12.50
C PRO A 152 1.81 2.72 12.46
N ALA A 153 1.22 2.57 11.28
CA ALA A 153 -0.23 2.41 11.12
C ALA A 153 -0.72 1.05 11.64
N ILE A 154 0.02 -0.04 11.40
CA ILE A 154 -0.26 -1.38 11.98
C ILE A 154 -0.22 -1.31 13.51
N THR A 155 0.83 -0.71 14.06
CA THR A 155 1.00 -0.56 15.51
C THR A 155 -0.13 0.26 16.11
N ALA A 156 -0.48 1.39 15.51
CA ALA A 156 -1.56 2.25 15.98
C ALA A 156 -2.93 1.57 15.90
N ALA A 157 -3.21 0.83 14.82
CA ALA A 157 -4.44 0.06 14.68
C ALA A 157 -4.56 -1.04 15.74
N ASN A 158 -3.49 -1.79 15.99
CA ASN A 158 -3.48 -2.84 17.01
C ASN A 158 -3.56 -2.29 18.43
N ASN A 159 -2.91 -1.16 18.70
CA ASN A 159 -2.98 -0.49 20.01
C ASN A 159 -4.38 0.05 20.35
N ALA A 160 -5.26 0.21 19.35
CA ALA A 160 -6.65 0.57 19.58
C ALA A 160 -7.52 -0.61 20.03
N LEU A 161 -7.00 -1.84 19.96
CA LEU A 161 -7.72 -3.08 20.30
C LEU A 161 -7.36 -3.58 21.68
N THR A 162 -8.23 -4.42 22.26
CA THR A 162 -7.92 -5.22 23.44
C THR A 162 -6.97 -6.37 23.05
N LYS A 163 -6.22 -6.91 24.02
CA LYS A 163 -5.20 -7.94 23.76
C LYS A 163 -5.75 -9.20 23.07
N ASP A 164 -6.94 -9.61 23.43
CA ASP A 164 -7.68 -10.75 22.85
C ASP A 164 -8.09 -10.52 21.38
N LEU A 165 -8.26 -9.26 20.96
CA LEU A 165 -8.64 -8.92 19.59
C LEU A 165 -7.46 -8.58 18.67
N MET A 166 -6.23 -8.43 19.20
CA MET A 166 -5.08 -8.00 18.40
C MET A 166 -4.73 -8.98 17.26
N SER A 167 -4.86 -10.30 17.50
CA SER A 167 -4.62 -11.32 16.47
C SER A 167 -5.65 -11.22 15.34
N HIS A 168 -6.92 -11.03 15.66
CA HIS A 168 -7.99 -10.83 14.70
C HIS A 168 -7.81 -9.51 13.91
N GLY A 169 -7.39 -8.44 14.60
CA GLY A 169 -7.06 -7.16 13.99
C GLY A 169 -5.93 -7.28 12.97
N THR A 170 -4.83 -7.94 13.35
CA THR A 170 -3.69 -8.15 12.46
C THR A 170 -4.06 -8.98 11.23
N ALA A 171 -4.88 -10.02 11.39
CA ALA A 171 -5.38 -10.83 10.28
C ALA A 171 -6.22 -9.98 9.30
N LEU A 172 -7.13 -9.15 9.82
CA LEU A 172 -7.96 -8.26 9.00
C LEU A 172 -7.14 -7.18 8.29
N ILE A 173 -6.16 -6.56 8.97
CA ILE A 173 -5.23 -5.61 8.34
C ILE A 173 -4.50 -6.27 7.19
N THR A 174 -3.98 -7.48 7.38
CA THR A 174 -3.24 -8.22 6.35
C THR A 174 -4.13 -8.56 5.17
N THR A 175 -5.34 -9.05 5.41
CA THR A 175 -6.32 -9.38 4.36
C THR A 175 -6.70 -8.14 3.56
N MET A 176 -7.08 -7.05 4.23
CA MET A 176 -7.48 -5.81 3.56
C MET A 176 -6.33 -5.22 2.73
N ARG A 177 -5.12 -5.25 3.26
CA ARG A 177 -3.92 -4.83 2.55
C ARG A 177 -3.71 -5.60 1.26
N GLN A 178 -3.87 -6.93 1.27
CA GLN A 178 -3.74 -7.77 0.08
C GLN A 178 -4.84 -7.48 -0.95
N VAL A 179 -6.07 -7.28 -0.50
CA VAL A 179 -7.19 -6.92 -1.39
C VAL A 179 -6.94 -5.57 -2.06
N ILE A 180 -6.55 -4.54 -1.30
CA ILE A 180 -6.23 -3.22 -1.85
C ILE A 180 -5.03 -3.30 -2.80
N GLY A 181 -3.98 -4.06 -2.43
CA GLY A 181 -2.81 -4.27 -3.29
C GLY A 181 -3.18 -4.94 -4.61
N ALA A 182 -3.96 -6.02 -4.58
CA ALA A 182 -4.43 -6.70 -5.79
C ALA A 182 -5.27 -5.78 -6.68
N ALA A 183 -6.22 -5.05 -6.10
CA ALA A 183 -7.02 -4.07 -6.83
C ALA A 183 -6.14 -3.00 -7.50
N SER A 184 -5.10 -2.54 -6.81
CA SER A 184 -4.16 -1.54 -7.33
C SER A 184 -3.37 -2.07 -8.53
N VAL A 185 -2.94 -3.35 -8.51
CA VAL A 185 -2.27 -3.99 -9.66
C VAL A 185 -3.20 -4.06 -10.87
N VAL A 186 -4.48 -4.40 -10.66
CA VAL A 186 -5.48 -4.42 -11.74
C VAL A 186 -5.64 -3.02 -12.35
N VAL A 187 -5.79 -1.99 -11.51
CA VAL A 187 -5.90 -0.59 -11.97
C VAL A 187 -4.65 -0.17 -12.74
N ALA A 188 -3.45 -0.49 -12.23
CA ALA A 188 -2.19 -0.20 -12.93
C ALA A 188 -2.13 -0.88 -14.30
N SER A 189 -2.51 -2.16 -14.38
CA SER A 189 -2.51 -2.92 -15.64
C SER A 189 -3.48 -2.31 -16.66
N ILE A 190 -4.67 -1.90 -16.22
CA ILE A 190 -5.66 -1.22 -17.08
C ILE A 190 -5.09 0.11 -17.60
N LEU A 191 -4.50 0.94 -16.74
CA LEU A 191 -3.91 2.23 -17.13
C LEU A 191 -2.74 2.04 -18.09
N ILE A 192 -1.83 1.11 -17.80
CA ILE A 192 -0.70 0.81 -18.70
C ILE A 192 -1.22 0.37 -20.08
N THR A 193 -2.16 -0.57 -20.11
CA THR A 193 -2.76 -1.04 -21.38
C THR A 193 -3.42 0.10 -22.13
N TYR A 194 -4.26 0.89 -21.46
CA TYR A 194 -4.95 2.03 -22.06
C TYR A 194 -3.99 3.05 -22.68
N PHE A 195 -2.97 3.47 -21.93
CA PHE A 195 -2.01 4.46 -22.45
C PHE A 195 -1.07 3.86 -23.50
N SER A 196 -0.80 2.57 -23.49
CA SER A 196 0.04 1.91 -24.48
C SER A 196 -0.63 1.75 -25.84
N THR A 197 -1.95 1.96 -25.97
CA THR A 197 -2.64 1.93 -27.28
C THR A 197 -2.27 3.10 -28.17
N THR A 198 -1.93 4.25 -27.58
CA THR A 198 -1.69 5.50 -28.34
C THR A 198 -0.30 6.09 -28.10
N LYS A 199 0.47 5.57 -27.15
CA LYS A 199 1.75 6.13 -26.70
C LYS A 199 2.82 5.06 -26.56
N THR A 200 4.08 5.48 -26.47
CA THR A 200 5.19 4.56 -26.16
C THR A 200 5.04 3.98 -24.76
N ILE A 201 5.62 2.82 -24.53
CA ILE A 201 5.56 2.15 -23.21
C ILE A 201 6.14 3.03 -22.08
N GLY A 202 7.20 3.80 -22.38
CA GLY A 202 7.78 4.73 -21.40
C GLY A 202 6.79 5.81 -20.98
N THR A 203 6.11 6.42 -21.94
CA THR A 203 5.08 7.45 -21.67
C THR A 203 3.88 6.85 -20.95
N ALA A 204 3.48 5.62 -21.30
CA ALA A 204 2.38 4.93 -20.63
C ALA A 204 2.69 4.65 -19.16
N LEU A 205 3.91 4.21 -18.86
CA LEU A 205 4.37 3.99 -17.49
C LEU A 205 4.45 5.30 -16.69
N SER A 206 4.98 6.37 -17.30
CA SER A 206 5.04 7.71 -16.69
C SER A 206 3.66 8.24 -16.35
N GLN A 207 2.69 8.12 -17.25
CA GLN A 207 1.31 8.54 -17.00
C GLN A 207 0.63 7.68 -15.94
N THR A 208 0.85 6.37 -15.97
CA THR A 208 0.35 5.48 -14.91
C THR A 208 0.90 5.92 -13.54
N SER A 209 2.19 6.23 -13.45
CA SER A 209 2.81 6.74 -12.22
C SER A 209 2.16 8.05 -11.76
N ALA A 210 1.82 8.97 -12.68
CA ALA A 210 1.11 10.21 -12.37
C ALA A 210 -0.26 9.96 -11.72
N TRP A 211 -1.03 9.00 -12.23
CA TRP A 211 -2.31 8.62 -11.64
C TRP A 211 -2.14 8.04 -10.23
N PHE A 212 -1.08 7.28 -9.99
CA PHE A 212 -0.81 6.72 -8.67
C PHE A 212 -0.36 7.75 -7.62
N VAL A 213 -0.08 9.00 -7.99
CA VAL A 213 0.08 10.13 -7.03
C VAL A 213 -1.19 10.34 -6.20
N LEU A 214 -2.37 10.02 -6.75
CA LEU A 214 -3.64 10.15 -6.04
C LEU A 214 -3.72 9.24 -4.80
N VAL A 215 -3.06 8.08 -4.82
CA VAL A 215 -3.10 7.12 -3.71
C VAL A 215 -2.52 7.70 -2.41
N PRO A 216 -1.28 8.21 -2.35
CA PRO A 216 -0.77 8.85 -1.15
C PRO A 216 -1.49 10.17 -0.82
N ILE A 217 -2.05 10.90 -1.79
CA ILE A 217 -2.88 12.09 -1.53
C ILE A 217 -4.13 11.70 -0.74
N ILE A 218 -4.80 10.60 -1.10
CA ILE A 218 -5.93 10.08 -0.31
C ILE A 218 -5.47 9.75 1.11
N GLY A 219 -4.31 9.13 1.29
CA GLY A 219 -3.71 8.87 2.59
C GLY A 219 -3.46 10.15 3.39
N LEU A 220 -2.97 11.20 2.74
CA LEU A 220 -2.76 12.52 3.33
C LEU A 220 -4.07 13.16 3.82
N LEU A 221 -5.12 13.12 3.00
CA LEU A 221 -6.45 13.65 3.33
C LEU A 221 -7.08 12.87 4.48
N MET A 222 -6.96 11.56 4.50
CA MET A 222 -7.42 10.74 5.63
C MET A 222 -6.69 11.11 6.92
N THR A 223 -5.38 11.34 6.84
CA THR A 223 -4.54 11.69 8.00
C THR A 223 -4.91 13.06 8.57
N SER A 224 -5.33 14.02 7.75
CA SER A 224 -5.77 15.32 8.22
C SER A 224 -6.98 15.22 9.16
N ARG A 225 -7.85 14.24 8.94
CA ARG A 225 -9.07 13.97 9.74
C ARG A 225 -8.81 13.07 10.96
N LEU A 226 -7.63 12.44 11.07
CA LEU A 226 -7.27 11.68 12.25
C LEU A 226 -7.08 12.63 13.44
N GLN A 227 -7.95 12.54 14.43
CA GLN A 227 -7.75 13.23 15.70
C GLN A 227 -6.52 12.66 16.39
N ASN A 228 -5.73 13.51 17.05
CA ASN A 228 -4.53 13.14 17.81
C ASN A 228 -4.89 12.35 19.09
N HIS A 229 -5.59 11.23 18.95
CA HIS A 229 -5.99 10.38 20.08
C HIS A 229 -4.83 9.62 20.73
N VAL A 230 -3.63 9.65 20.17
CA VAL A 230 -2.47 8.86 20.68
C VAL A 230 -1.70 9.57 21.81
N SER A 231 -1.94 10.88 22.02
CA SER A 231 -1.11 11.68 22.96
C SER A 231 -1.55 11.66 24.45
N LYS A 232 -2.76 11.20 24.79
CA LYS A 232 -3.25 11.33 26.17
C LYS A 232 -3.18 10.05 27.04
N SER A 233 -2.99 8.89 26.44
CA SER A 233 -2.98 7.61 27.20
C SER A 233 -1.62 7.23 27.79
N GLN A 234 -0.52 7.88 27.40
CA GLN A 234 0.82 7.54 27.89
C GLN A 234 1.46 8.58 28.82
N MET A 235 0.79 9.69 29.12
CA MET A 235 1.30 10.65 30.11
C MET A 235 0.84 10.37 31.55
N ASN A 236 0.06 9.32 31.76
CA ASN A 236 -0.43 8.89 33.09
C ASN A 236 0.02 7.46 33.48
N LYS A 237 1.25 7.07 33.12
CA LYS A 237 1.90 5.90 33.72
C LYS A 237 3.29 6.28 34.15
#